data_dcd72333bbed61da68818d8997367ede
#
_entry.id   dcd72333bbed61da68818d8997367ede
#
_cell.length_a   1.000
_cell.length_b   1.000
_cell.length_c   1.000
_cell.angle_alpha   90.00
_cell.angle_beta   90.00
_cell.angle_gamma   90.00
#
_symmetry.space_group_name_H-M   'P 1'
#
loop_
_entity.id
_entity.type
_entity.pdbx_description
1 polymer ?
#
loop_
_entity_poly.entity_id
_entity_poly.type
_entity_poly.pdbx_seq_one_letter_code
_entity_poly.pdbx_strand_id
1 'polypeptide(L)'
;MSTDVLMVRIYLSEADQGRRRTLMQQILSALHDRHAVKGVTVFRGVAGFGADGEVHADDMLRLSVDLPLVIEFFDEPPAAEAAIHLLEPMVTQGHMVSWPAKRYGADVPPSK
;
A
#
# COMPACT_ATOMS: atom_id res chain seq x y z
N MET A 1 20.42 -14.05 8.11
CA MET A 1 19.26 -14.40 8.94
C MET A 1 18.00 -13.92 8.30
N SER A 2 16.91 -14.58 8.57
CA SER A 2 15.60 -14.16 8.05
C SER A 2 14.60 -14.05 9.20
N THR A 3 13.62 -13.18 9.02
CA THR A 3 12.50 -13.06 9.95
C THR A 3 11.21 -13.09 9.15
N ASP A 4 10.17 -13.62 9.77
CA ASP A 4 8.87 -13.64 9.13
C ASP A 4 8.22 -12.28 9.19
N VAL A 5 7.65 -11.85 8.08
CA VAL A 5 6.89 -10.62 7.99
C VAL A 5 5.61 -10.89 7.23
N LEU A 6 4.66 -9.98 7.38
CA LEU A 6 3.45 -9.97 6.58
C LEU A 6 3.52 -8.77 5.65
N MET A 7 3.41 -9.04 4.36
CA MET A 7 3.33 -7.99 3.34
C MET A 7 1.89 -7.54 3.19
N VAL A 8 1.68 -6.26 3.03
CA VAL A 8 0.35 -5.71 2.79
C VAL A 8 0.43 -4.75 1.63
N ARG A 9 -0.49 -4.88 0.69
CA ARG A 9 -0.54 -4.03 -0.49
C ARG A 9 -1.96 -3.54 -0.69
N ILE A 10 -2.09 -2.25 -0.93
CA ILE A 10 -3.37 -1.60 -1.15
C ILE A 10 -3.37 -0.99 -2.54
N TYR A 11 -4.39 -1.34 -3.33
CA TYR A 11 -4.56 -0.80 -4.68
C TYR A 11 -5.60 0.30 -4.63
N LEU A 12 -5.19 1.51 -5.00
CA LEU A 12 -6.11 2.63 -5.15
C LEU A 12 -6.46 2.73 -6.62
N SER A 13 -7.59 2.20 -6.98
CA SER A 13 -8.01 2.05 -8.36
C SER A 13 -8.91 3.21 -8.77
N GLU A 14 -9.41 3.14 -9.99
CA GLU A 14 -10.34 4.15 -10.47
C GLU A 14 -11.70 4.08 -9.78
N ALA A 15 -12.00 2.99 -9.07
CA ALA A 15 -13.18 2.95 -8.20
C ALA A 15 -13.09 4.02 -7.13
N ASP A 16 -11.87 4.48 -6.83
CA ASP A 16 -11.62 5.54 -5.87
C ASP A 16 -11.42 6.89 -6.56
N GLN A 17 -11.86 7.00 -7.80
CA GLN A 17 -11.65 8.17 -8.63
C GLN A 17 -12.12 9.45 -7.94
N GLY A 18 -11.34 10.51 -8.07
CA GLY A 18 -11.62 11.77 -7.42
C GLY A 18 -11.23 11.79 -5.95
N ARG A 19 -10.99 10.62 -5.37
CA ARG A 19 -10.66 10.48 -3.96
C ARG A 19 -9.31 9.82 -3.71
N ARG A 20 -8.64 9.35 -4.77
CA ARG A 20 -7.41 8.58 -4.59
C ARG A 20 -6.36 9.32 -3.79
N ARG A 21 -6.13 10.59 -4.11
CA ARG A 21 -5.11 11.35 -3.40
C ARG A 21 -5.49 11.54 -1.94
N THR A 22 -6.74 11.91 -1.69
CA THR A 22 -7.22 12.09 -0.31
C THR A 22 -7.15 10.78 0.45
N LEU A 23 -7.59 9.69 -0.16
CA LEU A 23 -7.56 8.38 0.47
C LEU A 23 -6.13 7.94 0.76
N MET A 24 -5.22 8.17 -0.19
CA MET A 24 -3.81 7.88 0.03
C MET A 24 -3.29 8.64 1.25
N GLN A 25 -3.59 9.93 1.33
CA GLN A 25 -3.14 10.74 2.45
C GLN A 25 -3.73 10.26 3.77
N GLN A 26 -5.00 9.88 3.76
CA GLN A 26 -5.65 9.35 4.96
C GLN A 26 -5.00 8.06 5.42
N ILE A 27 -4.70 7.18 4.49
CA ILE A 27 -4.04 5.91 4.81
C ILE A 27 -2.65 6.14 5.37
N LEU A 28 -1.87 6.99 4.70
CA LEU A 28 -0.52 7.29 5.16
C LEU A 28 -0.53 7.94 6.53
N SER A 29 -1.46 8.87 6.77
CA SER A 29 -1.59 9.52 8.07
C SER A 29 -1.98 8.52 9.15
N ALA A 30 -2.92 7.64 8.87
CA ALA A 30 -3.34 6.65 9.84
C ALA A 30 -2.19 5.74 10.26
N LEU A 31 -1.39 5.31 9.29
CA LEU A 31 -0.26 4.43 9.57
C LEU A 31 0.86 5.16 10.30
N HIS A 32 1.14 6.39 9.90
CA HIS A 32 2.22 7.19 10.48
C HIS A 32 1.87 7.68 11.89
N ASP A 33 0.70 8.28 12.03
CA ASP A 33 0.35 8.95 13.28
C ASP A 33 0.15 7.99 14.44
N ARG A 34 -0.23 6.77 14.13
CA ARG A 34 -0.41 5.73 15.16
C ARG A 34 0.82 4.84 15.30
N HIS A 35 1.88 5.14 14.56
CA HIS A 35 3.08 4.31 14.53
C HIS A 35 2.74 2.84 14.28
N ALA A 36 1.76 2.62 13.39
CA ALA A 36 1.24 1.28 13.16
C ALA A 36 2.27 0.38 12.48
N VAL A 37 3.08 0.97 11.61
CA VAL A 37 4.14 0.24 10.92
C VAL A 37 5.38 1.12 10.85
N LYS A 38 6.52 0.49 10.56
CA LYS A 38 7.80 1.19 10.56
C LYS A 38 8.04 2.01 9.30
N GLY A 39 7.43 1.64 8.21
CA GLY A 39 7.61 2.38 6.96
C GLY A 39 6.60 1.95 5.92
N VAL A 40 6.38 2.82 4.96
CA VAL A 40 5.41 2.63 3.89
C VAL A 40 6.02 3.15 2.60
N THR A 41 5.74 2.49 1.49
CA THR A 41 6.16 2.95 0.18
C THR A 41 4.94 3.09 -0.71
N VAL A 42 4.92 4.14 -1.52
CA VAL A 42 3.86 4.35 -2.50
C VAL A 42 4.46 4.18 -3.88
N PHE A 43 3.81 3.35 -4.69
CA PHE A 43 4.20 3.14 -6.08
C PHE A 43 3.13 3.70 -7.00
N ARG A 44 3.55 4.25 -8.11
CA ARG A 44 2.63 4.65 -9.16
C ARG A 44 2.77 3.68 -10.31
N GLY A 45 1.66 3.08 -10.72
CA GLY A 45 1.66 2.20 -11.88
C GLY A 45 1.81 3.01 -13.17
N VAL A 46 2.35 2.38 -14.19
CA VAL A 46 2.52 3.04 -15.49
C VAL A 46 1.37 2.72 -16.43
N ALA A 47 0.60 1.67 -16.13
CA ALA A 47 -0.57 1.27 -16.91
C ALA A 47 -1.39 0.30 -16.08
N GLY A 48 -2.66 0.19 -16.38
CA GLY A 48 -3.50 -0.79 -15.70
C GLY A 48 -4.96 -0.62 -16.11
N PHE A 49 -5.77 -1.61 -15.74
CA PHE A 49 -7.22 -1.50 -15.85
C PHE A 49 -7.84 -2.21 -14.67
N GLY A 50 -9.01 -1.75 -14.28
CA GLY A 50 -9.74 -2.30 -13.16
C GLY A 50 -10.98 -3.07 -13.60
N ALA A 51 -11.90 -3.24 -12.67
CA ALA A 51 -13.09 -4.04 -12.90
C ALA A 51 -13.98 -3.50 -14.02
N ASP A 52 -13.87 -2.23 -14.34
CA ASP A 52 -14.65 -1.64 -15.43
C ASP A 52 -14.06 -1.93 -16.82
N GLY A 53 -12.88 -2.54 -16.87
CA GLY A 53 -12.24 -2.89 -18.11
C GLY A 53 -11.58 -1.76 -18.86
N GLU A 54 -11.63 -0.56 -18.31
CA GLU A 54 -10.99 0.58 -18.96
C GLU A 54 -9.48 0.52 -18.76
N VAL A 55 -8.74 0.64 -19.87
CA VAL A 55 -7.29 0.54 -19.84
C VAL A 55 -6.69 1.91 -19.61
N HIS A 56 -5.87 2.01 -18.56
CA HIS A 56 -5.15 3.23 -18.24
C HIS A 56 -3.69 3.08 -18.66
N ALA A 57 -3.50 2.71 -19.92
CA ALA A 57 -2.18 2.66 -20.54
C ALA A 57 -1.93 4.02 -21.16
N ASP A 58 -1.70 4.97 -20.32
CA ASP A 58 -1.50 6.32 -20.81
C ASP A 58 -0.15 6.41 -21.49
N ASP A 59 -0.01 7.37 -22.38
CA ASP A 59 1.28 7.55 -22.96
C ASP A 59 2.23 8.04 -21.86
N MET A 60 3.48 7.62 -21.97
CA MET A 60 4.45 7.83 -20.92
C MET A 60 4.81 9.30 -20.72
N LEU A 61 4.38 10.14 -21.65
CA LEU A 61 4.67 11.56 -21.60
C LEU A 61 3.64 12.32 -20.78
N ARG A 62 2.56 11.66 -20.40
CA ARG A 62 1.54 12.27 -19.57
C ARG A 62 1.57 11.66 -18.18
N LEU A 63 1.72 12.51 -17.21
CA LEU A 63 1.58 12.10 -15.83
C LEU A 63 0.11 12.15 -15.46
N SER A 64 -0.60 11.10 -15.82
CA SER A 64 -2.02 11.04 -15.58
C SER A 64 -2.31 10.80 -14.11
N VAL A 65 -3.30 11.52 -13.59
CA VAL A 65 -3.77 11.26 -12.23
C VAL A 65 -4.58 9.97 -12.15
N ASP A 66 -4.91 9.41 -13.31
CA ASP A 66 -5.69 8.18 -13.37
C ASP A 66 -4.84 6.92 -13.33
N LEU A 67 -3.51 7.06 -13.30
CA LEU A 67 -2.65 5.90 -13.16
C LEU A 67 -2.84 5.26 -11.79
N PRO A 68 -2.74 3.93 -11.72
CA PRO A 68 -2.93 3.23 -10.45
C PRO A 68 -1.92 3.67 -9.40
N LEU A 69 -2.36 3.74 -8.17
CA LEU A 69 -1.49 3.96 -7.03
C LEU A 69 -1.51 2.71 -6.17
N VAL A 70 -0.34 2.34 -5.67
CA VAL A 70 -0.19 1.18 -4.81
C VAL A 70 0.54 1.61 -3.55
N ILE A 71 -0.04 1.29 -2.40
CA ILE A 71 0.59 1.52 -1.10
C ILE A 71 1.04 0.16 -0.59
N GLU A 72 2.30 0.06 -0.20
CA GLU A 72 2.83 -1.21 0.26
C GLU A 72 3.63 -1.02 1.54
N PHE A 73 3.45 -1.95 2.46
CA PHE A 73 4.26 -2.00 3.67
C PHE A 73 4.41 -3.43 4.12
N PHE A 74 5.33 -3.66 5.02
CA PHE A 74 5.42 -4.92 5.73
C PHE A 74 5.87 -4.66 7.16
N ASP A 75 5.54 -5.58 8.02
CA ASP A 75 6.00 -5.53 9.40
C ASP A 75 5.87 -6.95 9.97
N GLU A 76 6.24 -7.11 11.21
CA GLU A 76 6.00 -8.37 11.88
C GLU A 76 4.50 -8.68 11.85
N PRO A 77 4.12 -9.96 11.75
CA PRO A 77 2.72 -10.30 11.53
C PRO A 77 1.72 -9.64 12.48
N PRO A 78 1.94 -9.60 13.81
CA PRO A 78 0.95 -8.95 14.66
C PRO A 78 0.77 -7.46 14.37
N ALA A 79 1.88 -6.75 14.08
CA ALA A 79 1.79 -5.33 13.77
C ALA A 79 1.12 -5.10 12.43
N ALA A 80 1.45 -5.93 11.43
CA ALA A 80 0.83 -5.80 10.12
C ALA A 80 -0.66 -6.10 10.18
N GLU A 81 -1.07 -7.11 10.94
CA GLU A 81 -2.48 -7.43 11.08
C GLU A 81 -3.25 -6.32 11.79
N ALA A 82 -2.65 -5.71 12.81
CA ALA A 82 -3.28 -4.57 13.48
C ALA A 82 -3.46 -3.41 12.51
N ALA A 83 -2.47 -3.18 11.64
CA ALA A 83 -2.58 -2.14 10.63
C ALA A 83 -3.69 -2.46 9.62
N ILE A 84 -3.83 -3.72 9.23
CA ILE A 84 -4.91 -4.13 8.34
C ILE A 84 -6.28 -3.79 8.96
N HIS A 85 -6.47 -4.14 10.23
CA HIS A 85 -7.73 -3.82 10.90
C HIS A 85 -7.99 -2.31 10.95
N LEU A 86 -6.94 -1.54 11.17
CA LEU A 86 -7.05 -0.08 11.18
C LEU A 86 -7.52 0.45 9.82
N LEU A 87 -7.04 -0.14 8.74
CA LEU A 87 -7.28 0.35 7.39
C LEU A 87 -8.53 -0.22 6.72
N GLU A 88 -9.03 -1.37 7.17
CA GLU A 88 -10.17 -2.02 6.51
C GLU A 88 -11.36 -1.09 6.29
N PRO A 89 -11.77 -0.26 7.27
CA PRO A 89 -12.91 0.62 7.04
C PRO A 89 -12.67 1.68 5.96
N MET A 90 -11.42 1.93 5.61
CA MET A 90 -11.06 2.99 4.66
C MET A 90 -10.87 2.49 3.24
N VAL A 91 -10.72 1.18 3.07
CA VAL A 91 -10.30 0.59 1.80
C VAL A 91 -11.49 -0.10 1.14
N THR A 92 -11.63 0.09 -0.17
CA THR A 92 -12.64 -0.61 -0.95
C THR A 92 -12.41 -2.10 -0.85
N GLN A 93 -13.48 -2.86 -0.65
CA GLN A 93 -13.39 -4.31 -0.51
C GLN A 93 -12.64 -4.93 -1.68
N GLY A 94 -11.70 -5.79 -1.37
CA GLY A 94 -10.91 -6.49 -2.37
C GLY A 94 -9.69 -5.73 -2.87
N HIS A 95 -9.49 -4.51 -2.39
CA HIS A 95 -8.35 -3.70 -2.82
C HIS A 95 -7.15 -3.80 -1.89
N MET A 96 -7.27 -4.50 -0.78
CA MET A 96 -6.16 -4.74 0.12
C MET A 96 -5.87 -6.23 0.17
N VAL A 97 -4.63 -6.59 -0.09
CA VAL A 97 -4.20 -7.99 -0.06
C VAL A 97 -3.00 -8.11 0.86
N SER A 98 -2.79 -9.32 1.39
CA SER A 98 -1.64 -9.58 2.22
C SER A 98 -1.12 -10.98 1.94
N TRP A 99 0.17 -11.16 2.21
CA TRP A 99 0.80 -12.46 2.06
C TRP A 99 2.03 -12.56 2.96
N PRO A 100 2.36 -13.76 3.42
CA PRO A 100 3.55 -13.94 4.25
C PRO A 100 4.80 -13.83 3.40
N ALA A 101 5.85 -13.32 4.01
CA ALA A 101 7.15 -13.18 3.36
C ALA A 101 8.24 -13.30 4.39
N LYS A 102 9.48 -13.32 3.92
CA LYS A 102 10.64 -13.35 4.80
C LYS A 102 11.50 -12.15 4.48
N ARG A 103 11.93 -11.49 5.53
CA ARG A 103 12.85 -10.37 5.43
C ARG A 103 14.26 -10.89 5.72
N TYR A 104 15.21 -10.48 4.91
CA TYR A 104 16.59 -10.93 5.00
C TYR A 104 17.53 -9.76 5.27
N GLY A 105 18.65 -10.07 5.85
CA GLY A 105 19.72 -9.13 6.03
C GLY A 105 20.49 -9.41 7.29
N ALA A 106 21.59 -8.72 7.45
CA ALA A 106 22.36 -8.77 8.67
C ALA A 106 21.64 -8.02 9.78
N ASP A 107 21.88 -8.43 11.01
CA ASP A 107 21.33 -7.71 12.15
C ASP A 107 21.84 -6.27 12.13
N VAL A 108 20.92 -5.35 12.36
CA VAL A 108 21.24 -3.93 12.40
C VAL A 108 21.30 -3.50 13.85
N PRO A 109 22.36 -2.81 14.28
CA PRO A 109 22.42 -2.31 15.63
C PRO A 109 21.23 -1.42 15.94
N PRO A 110 20.78 -1.36 17.19
CA PRO A 110 19.67 -0.47 17.54
C PRO A 110 19.94 0.97 17.11
N SER A 111 18.88 1.62 16.64
CA SER A 111 18.97 3.03 16.29
C SER A 111 19.27 3.87 17.53
N LYS A 112 19.98 4.93 17.28
CA LYS A 112 20.27 5.85 18.35
C LYS A 112 19.26 6.95 18.43
#